data_f83e463de24ae94917b452f5cf7becf0
#
_entry.id   f83e463de24ae94917b452f5cf7becf0
#
_cell.length_a   1.000
_cell.length_b   1.000
_cell.length_c   1.000
_cell.angle_alpha   90.00
_cell.angle_beta   90.00
_cell.angle_gamma   90.00
#
_symmetry.space_group_name_H-M   'P 1'
#
loop_
_entity.id
_entity.type
_entity.pdbx_description
1 polymer ?
#
loop_
_entity_poly.entity_id
_entity_poly.type
_entity_poly.pdbx_seq_one_letter_code
_entity_poly.pdbx_strand_id
1 'polypeptide(L)'
;MNKSSVYDCTIIELDKHHSDRKGNISVVENNRDIPFEVRRTYYLYDVPGGESRGAHAHKELSQLIIAASGSFTVTLDDGNVKRTFLLNRPYQGLYVVPGIWRTLDDFSSGSV
;
A
#
# COMPACT_ATOMS: atom_id res chain seq x y z
N MET A 1 6.06 23.74 11.96
CA MET A 1 6.44 22.49 11.30
C MET A 1 5.15 21.68 11.00
N ASN A 2 4.96 21.34 9.74
CA ASN A 2 3.80 20.58 9.34
C ASN A 2 3.98 19.11 9.70
N LYS A 3 3.03 18.58 10.43
CA LYS A 3 2.98 17.16 10.74
C LYS A 3 2.12 16.45 9.71
N SER A 4 2.60 15.34 9.17
CA SER A 4 1.81 14.52 8.25
C SER A 4 0.59 13.95 8.96
N SER A 5 -0.50 13.84 8.22
CA SER A 5 -1.77 13.28 8.70
C SER A 5 -2.11 12.03 7.92
N VAL A 6 -2.87 11.13 8.54
CA VAL A 6 -3.41 9.96 7.83
C VAL A 6 -4.31 10.38 6.67
N TYR A 7 -4.85 11.59 6.70
CA TYR A 7 -5.68 12.12 5.59
C TYR A 7 -4.86 12.60 4.40
N ASP A 8 -3.54 12.69 4.53
CA ASP A 8 -2.63 12.93 3.41
C ASP A 8 -2.37 11.65 2.60
N CYS A 9 -2.73 10.51 3.15
CA CYS A 9 -2.62 9.21 2.51
C CYS A 9 -3.91 8.89 1.76
N THR A 10 -3.79 8.25 0.61
CA THR A 10 -4.96 7.99 -0.24
C THR A 10 -4.78 6.72 -1.07
N ILE A 11 -5.90 6.14 -1.49
CA ILE A 11 -5.91 5.07 -2.48
C ILE A 11 -5.71 5.70 -3.85
N ILE A 12 -4.76 5.18 -4.59
CA ILE A 12 -4.52 5.53 -5.99
C ILE A 12 -5.07 4.41 -6.85
N GLU A 13 -6.01 4.74 -7.74
CA GLU A 13 -6.53 3.80 -8.73
C GLU A 13 -5.55 3.75 -9.90
N LEU A 14 -4.96 2.59 -10.12
CA LEU A 14 -4.05 2.37 -11.24
C LEU A 14 -4.85 1.97 -12.48
N ASP A 15 -4.35 2.32 -13.65
CA ASP A 15 -4.95 1.87 -14.90
C ASP A 15 -4.93 0.35 -14.97
N LYS A 16 -6.04 -0.23 -15.39
CA LYS A 16 -6.17 -1.67 -15.57
C LYS A 16 -6.41 -1.94 -17.07
N HIS A 17 -5.40 -2.51 -17.72
CA HIS A 17 -5.49 -2.88 -19.12
C HIS A 17 -5.98 -4.32 -19.22
N HIS A 18 -7.25 -4.46 -19.54
CA HIS A 18 -7.93 -5.76 -19.55
C HIS A 18 -7.80 -6.48 -20.88
N SER A 19 -7.62 -7.79 -20.82
CA SER A 19 -7.74 -8.70 -21.95
C SER A 19 -8.50 -9.95 -21.50
N ASP A 20 -9.53 -10.34 -22.25
CA ASP A 20 -10.31 -11.51 -21.94
C ASP A 20 -9.49 -12.80 -21.98
N ARG A 21 -8.45 -12.84 -22.77
CA ARG A 21 -7.62 -14.05 -22.98
C ARG A 21 -6.33 -14.05 -22.21
N LYS A 22 -5.80 -12.86 -21.85
CA LYS A 22 -4.45 -12.71 -21.30
C LYS A 22 -4.43 -12.11 -19.89
N GLY A 23 -5.60 -11.83 -19.32
CA GLY A 23 -5.71 -11.20 -18.02
C GLY A 23 -5.53 -9.69 -18.08
N ASN A 24 -5.02 -9.12 -17.00
CA ASN A 24 -4.94 -7.67 -16.83
C ASN A 24 -3.50 -7.22 -16.55
N ILE A 25 -3.19 -5.99 -16.94
CA ILE A 25 -1.93 -5.32 -16.61
C ILE A 25 -2.26 -4.01 -15.91
N SER A 26 -1.59 -3.76 -14.79
CA SER A 26 -1.58 -2.43 -14.16
C SER A 26 -0.14 -1.96 -14.07
N VAL A 27 0.06 -0.65 -14.23
CA VAL A 27 1.39 -0.05 -14.31
C VAL A 27 1.54 1.00 -13.22
N VAL A 28 2.71 1.04 -12.59
CA VAL A 28 3.11 2.11 -11.69
C VAL A 28 4.34 2.79 -12.29
N GLU A 29 4.18 4.03 -12.71
CA GLU A 29 5.26 4.80 -13.31
C GLU A 29 5.59 6.01 -12.45
N ASN A 30 6.87 6.24 -12.22
CA ASN A 30 7.37 7.35 -11.41
C ASN A 30 6.85 8.69 -11.94
N ASN A 31 6.35 9.53 -11.05
CA ASN A 31 5.88 10.88 -11.35
C ASN A 31 4.73 10.93 -12.36
N ARG A 32 4.08 9.81 -12.62
CA ARG A 32 2.88 9.73 -13.44
C ARG A 32 1.71 9.15 -12.63
N ASP A 33 1.83 7.87 -12.21
CA ASP A 33 0.79 7.21 -11.42
C ASP A 33 0.92 7.53 -9.95
N ILE A 34 2.14 7.81 -9.50
CA ILE A 34 2.48 8.17 -8.13
C ILE A 34 3.28 9.47 -8.12
N PRO A 35 3.17 10.28 -7.04
CA PRO A 35 3.84 11.58 -6.96
C PRO A 35 5.28 11.51 -6.42
N PHE A 36 5.96 10.39 -6.60
CA PHE A 36 7.34 10.21 -6.15
C PHE A 36 8.08 9.23 -7.04
N GLU A 37 9.38 9.13 -6.83
CA GLU A 37 10.24 8.21 -7.55
C GLU A 37 10.47 6.95 -6.73
N VAL A 38 10.17 5.79 -7.31
CA VAL A 38 10.43 4.50 -6.67
C VAL A 38 11.94 4.23 -6.74
N ARG A 39 12.54 4.01 -5.57
CA ARG A 39 13.97 3.66 -5.47
C ARG A 39 14.16 2.20 -5.08
N ARG A 40 13.18 1.60 -4.46
CA ARG A 40 13.23 0.21 -4.03
C ARG A 40 11.84 -0.39 -4.07
N THR A 41 11.76 -1.62 -4.57
CA THR A 41 10.55 -2.43 -4.51
C THR A 41 10.85 -3.67 -3.69
N TYR A 42 9.96 -4.01 -2.77
CA TYR A 42 10.01 -5.28 -2.07
C TYR A 42 8.59 -5.79 -1.89
N TYR A 43 8.45 -7.09 -1.63
CA TYR A 43 7.14 -7.68 -1.44
C TYR A 43 7.19 -8.68 -0.29
N LEU A 44 6.05 -8.78 0.40
CA LEU A 44 5.83 -9.70 1.50
C LEU A 44 5.01 -10.87 0.98
N TYR A 45 5.39 -12.08 1.34
CA TYR A 45 4.67 -13.28 0.95
C TYR A 45 4.81 -14.34 2.04
N ASP A 46 3.92 -15.32 2.00
CA ASP A 46 3.89 -16.41 2.98
C ASP A 46 3.76 -15.92 4.43
N VAL A 47 3.09 -14.79 4.64
CA VAL A 47 2.82 -14.30 5.99
C VAL A 47 1.77 -15.19 6.63
N PRO A 48 2.07 -15.84 7.78
CA PRO A 48 1.08 -16.70 8.44
C PRO A 48 -0.15 -15.93 8.88
N GLY A 49 -1.31 -16.58 8.84
CA GLY A 49 -2.54 -15.99 9.36
C GLY A 49 -2.40 -15.60 10.82
N GLY A 50 -2.93 -14.42 11.17
CA GLY A 50 -2.85 -13.90 12.52
C GLY A 50 -1.59 -13.10 12.84
N GLU A 51 -0.62 -13.07 11.93
CA GLU A 51 0.62 -12.28 12.11
C GLU A 51 0.50 -10.88 11.54
N SER A 52 1.20 -9.94 12.17
CA SER A 52 1.32 -8.56 11.73
C SER A 52 2.70 -8.30 11.16
N ARG A 53 2.79 -7.34 10.22
CA ARG A 53 4.05 -6.93 9.61
C ARG A 53 4.13 -5.42 9.51
N GLY A 54 5.36 -4.90 9.41
CA GLY A 54 5.61 -3.52 9.02
C GLY A 54 5.19 -2.46 10.02
N ALA A 55 5.19 -2.79 11.32
CA ALA A 55 4.84 -1.82 12.38
C ALA A 55 5.98 -0.80 12.57
N HIS A 56 6.10 0.13 11.62
CA HIS A 56 7.10 1.19 11.66
C HIS A 56 6.68 2.37 10.79
N ALA A 57 7.41 3.47 10.92
CA ALA A 57 7.22 4.66 10.11
C ALA A 57 8.53 5.05 9.43
N HIS A 58 8.43 5.65 8.25
CA HIS A 58 9.56 6.22 7.53
C HIS A 58 9.50 7.75 7.62
N LYS A 59 10.59 8.37 8.06
CA LYS A 59 10.62 9.82 8.26
C LYS A 59 10.66 10.60 6.95
N GLU A 60 11.27 10.03 5.91
CA GLU A 60 11.53 10.74 4.66
C GLU A 60 11.01 10.01 3.41
N LEU A 61 10.58 8.77 3.53
CA LEU A 61 10.19 7.97 2.38
C LEU A 61 8.68 7.95 2.18
N SER A 62 8.28 8.15 0.93
CA SER A 62 6.92 7.85 0.47
C SER A 62 6.83 6.39 0.07
N GLN A 63 5.65 5.80 0.19
CA GLN A 63 5.43 4.40 -0.15
C GLN A 63 4.14 4.22 -0.94
N LEU A 64 4.13 3.20 -1.77
CA LEU A 64 2.91 2.69 -2.39
C LEU A 64 2.77 1.22 -2.01
N ILE A 65 1.65 0.87 -1.38
CA ILE A 65 1.37 -0.49 -0.92
C ILE A 65 0.27 -1.08 -1.77
N ILE A 66 0.51 -2.24 -2.35
CA ILE A 66 -0.44 -2.91 -3.25
C ILE A 66 -0.62 -4.36 -2.79
N ALA A 67 -1.87 -4.83 -2.75
CA ALA A 67 -2.16 -6.25 -2.65
C ALA A 67 -2.14 -6.85 -4.06
N ALA A 68 -0.98 -7.32 -4.49
CA ALA A 68 -0.82 -7.90 -5.82
C ALA A 68 -1.57 -9.22 -5.96
N SER A 69 -1.77 -9.92 -4.85
CA SER A 69 -2.55 -11.15 -4.75
C SER A 69 -3.19 -11.21 -3.37
N GLY A 70 -4.42 -11.71 -3.29
CA GLY A 70 -5.13 -11.85 -2.03
C GLY A 70 -5.53 -10.51 -1.41
N SER A 71 -5.50 -10.44 -0.09
CA SER A 71 -5.93 -9.25 0.64
C SER A 71 -5.22 -9.12 1.99
N PHE A 72 -5.12 -7.90 2.46
CA PHE A 72 -4.69 -7.59 3.83
C PHE A 72 -5.18 -6.18 4.20
N THR A 73 -5.12 -5.86 5.49
CA THR A 73 -5.48 -4.52 5.97
C THR A 73 -4.23 -3.74 6.33
N VAL A 74 -4.27 -2.44 6.09
CA VAL A 74 -3.22 -1.50 6.49
C VAL A 74 -3.83 -0.49 7.43
N THR A 75 -3.29 -0.41 8.63
CA THR A 75 -3.69 0.61 9.60
C THR A 75 -2.62 1.69 9.63
N LEU A 76 -3.05 2.92 9.39
CA LEU A 76 -2.21 4.11 9.44
C LEU A 76 -2.47 4.86 10.73
N ASP A 77 -1.41 5.40 11.32
CA ASP A 77 -1.48 6.14 12.59
C ASP A 77 -0.55 7.36 12.50
N ASP A 78 -1.12 8.54 12.70
CA ASP A 78 -0.35 9.80 12.71
C ASP A 78 -0.09 10.33 14.13
N GLY A 79 -0.43 9.53 15.15
CA GLY A 79 -0.31 9.92 16.55
C GLY A 79 -1.58 10.54 17.12
N ASN A 80 -2.52 10.94 16.28
CA ASN A 80 -3.80 11.51 16.69
C ASN A 80 -4.98 10.66 16.24
N VAL A 81 -4.93 10.18 15.01
CA VAL A 81 -6.03 9.47 14.35
C VAL A 81 -5.47 8.22 13.68
N LYS A 82 -6.28 7.18 13.65
CA LYS A 82 -5.99 5.95 12.89
C LYS A 82 -6.98 5.81 11.74
N ARG A 83 -6.50 5.30 10.62
CA ARG A 83 -7.33 4.91 9.48
C ARG A 83 -6.92 3.52 9.01
N THR A 84 -7.90 2.70 8.70
CA THR A 84 -7.67 1.33 8.23
C THR A 84 -8.17 1.20 6.79
N PHE A 85 -7.36 0.58 5.95
CA PHE A 85 -7.67 0.33 4.54
C PHE A 85 -7.60 -1.16 4.28
N LEU A 86 -8.62 -1.69 3.61
CA LEU A 86 -8.57 -3.05 3.09
C LEU A 86 -8.01 -2.99 1.66
N LEU A 87 -6.88 -3.65 1.44
CA LEU A 87 -6.30 -3.78 0.11
C LEU A 87 -6.61 -5.18 -0.40
N ASN A 88 -7.41 -5.27 -1.46
CA ASN A 88 -7.88 -6.53 -2.02
C ASN A 88 -7.98 -6.50 -3.56
N ARG A 89 -7.37 -5.51 -4.18
CA ARG A 89 -7.36 -5.37 -5.64
C ARG A 89 -5.98 -4.95 -6.11
N PRO A 90 -5.40 -5.62 -7.11
CA PRO A 90 -4.03 -5.30 -7.56
C PRO A 90 -3.90 -3.97 -8.31
N TYR A 91 -5.01 -3.35 -8.70
CA TYR A 91 -5.00 -2.04 -9.36
C TYR A 91 -5.25 -0.88 -8.38
N GLN A 92 -5.25 -1.16 -7.09
CA GLN A 92 -5.39 -0.13 -6.05
C GLN A 92 -4.14 -0.08 -5.19
N GLY A 93 -3.50 1.07 -5.14
CA GLY A 93 -2.33 1.27 -4.30
C GLY A 93 -2.62 2.27 -3.19
N LEU A 94 -2.20 1.98 -1.98
CA LEU A 94 -2.27 2.93 -0.87
C LEU A 94 -0.99 3.76 -0.86
N TYR A 95 -1.15 5.06 -1.12
CA TYR A 95 -0.05 6.02 -1.02
C TYR A 95 0.09 6.45 0.43
N VAL A 96 1.24 6.19 1.01
CA VAL A 96 1.57 6.55 2.39
C VAL A 96 2.65 7.62 2.36
N VAL A 97 2.32 8.80 2.89
CA VAL A 97 3.25 9.92 2.99
C VAL A 97 4.28 9.67 4.12
N PRO A 98 5.45 10.36 4.08
CA PRO A 98 6.43 10.21 5.16
C PRO A 98 5.85 10.59 6.53
N GLY A 99 6.37 9.94 7.58
CA GLY A 99 6.02 10.26 8.96
C GLY A 99 4.79 9.56 9.51
N ILE A 100 4.19 8.66 8.74
CA ILE A 100 3.00 7.91 9.15
C ILE A 100 3.42 6.52 9.64
N TRP A 101 2.98 6.15 10.82
CA TRP A 101 3.14 4.79 11.35
C TRP A 101 2.16 3.88 10.63
N ARG A 102 2.61 2.69 10.21
CA ARG A 102 1.77 1.73 9.53
C ARG A 102 1.95 0.33 10.07
N THR A 103 0.86 -0.43 10.06
CA THR A 103 0.83 -1.85 10.42
C THR A 103 0.01 -2.60 9.39
N LEU A 104 0.48 -3.76 8.97
CA LEU A 104 -0.21 -4.62 8.01
C LEU A 104 -0.67 -5.89 8.73
N ASP A 105 -1.96 -6.21 8.60
CA ASP A 105 -2.62 -7.32 9.30
C ASP A 105 -3.58 -8.06 8.36
N ASP A 106 -4.16 -9.13 8.90
CA ASP A 106 -5.26 -9.86 8.25
C ASP A 106 -4.92 -10.36 6.85
N PHE A 107 -3.71 -10.92 6.71
CA PHE A 107 -3.26 -11.47 5.44
C PHE A 107 -4.08 -12.70 5.07
N SER A 108 -4.70 -12.69 3.88
CA SER A 108 -5.33 -13.87 3.34
C SER A 108 -4.28 -14.88 2.89
N SER A 109 -4.69 -16.15 2.74
CA SER A 109 -3.81 -17.18 2.22
C SER A 109 -3.35 -16.83 0.80
N GLY A 110 -2.05 -16.92 0.56
CA GLY A 110 -1.46 -16.61 -0.74
C GLY A 110 -1.40 -15.12 -1.07
N SER A 111 -1.61 -14.23 -0.08
CA SER A 111 -1.51 -12.79 -0.31
C SER A 111 -0.05 -12.37 -0.53
N VAL A 112 0.10 -11.40 -1.40
CA VAL A 112 1.39 -10.80 -1.69
C VAL A 112 1.21 -9.29 -1.71
#